data_51e354ccd3f7f234c7a691dba78187bf
#
_entry.id   51e354ccd3f7f234c7a691dba78187bf
#
_cell.length_a   1.000
_cell.length_b   1.000
_cell.length_c   1.000
_cell.angle_alpha   90.00
_cell.angle_beta   90.00
_cell.angle_gamma   90.00
#
_symmetry.space_group_name_H-M   'P 1'
#
loop_
_entity.id
_entity.type
_entity.pdbx_description
1 polymer ?
#
loop_
_entity_poly.entity_id
_entity_poly.type
_entity_poly.pdbx_seq_one_letter_code
_entity_poly.pdbx_strand_id
1 'polypeptide(L)'
;GWEKAVNRTLSFVVNRVNERVIAGQAIETLLAILMFVLMGITLEKSNIANDLLTSMARVFGGLPGGLAVSVVVVGAFLAASTGIVGATVVTMGLLSLPTMLRNNYSPQLATGVISASGTLGQIIPPSIVIIILGTLAGEIYSTAQEERARSVLSLIHI
;
A
#
# COMPACT_ATOMS: atom_id res chain seq x y z
N GLY A 1 -8.54 26.87 40.33
CA GLY A 1 -7.54 25.85 40.21
C GLY A 1 -7.69 24.86 39.06
N TRP A 2 -8.72 24.03 39.08
CA TRP A 2 -8.82 22.91 38.11
C TRP A 2 -9.15 23.36 36.68
N GLU A 3 -9.93 24.41 36.49
CA GLU A 3 -10.22 24.96 35.16
C GLU A 3 -8.97 25.42 34.40
N LYS A 4 -8.01 26.03 35.11
CA LYS A 4 -6.73 26.40 34.49
C LYS A 4 -5.87 25.19 34.09
N ALA A 5 -5.96 24.09 34.86
CA ALA A 5 -5.26 22.87 34.56
C ALA A 5 -5.88 22.18 33.32
N VAL A 6 -7.21 22.11 33.26
CA VAL A 6 -7.95 21.52 32.11
C VAL A 6 -7.70 22.33 30.84
N ASN A 7 -7.80 23.68 30.88
CA ASN A 7 -7.52 24.52 29.73
C ASN A 7 -6.07 24.41 29.25
N ARG A 8 -5.10 24.29 30.15
CA ARG A 8 -3.70 24.10 29.78
C ARG A 8 -3.48 22.73 29.13
N THR A 9 -4.11 21.69 29.64
CA THR A 9 -4.03 20.33 29.06
C THR A 9 -4.73 20.28 27.70
N LEU A 10 -5.92 20.88 27.56
CA LEU A 10 -6.63 20.97 26.28
C LEU A 10 -5.83 21.77 25.25
N SER A 11 -5.28 22.92 25.61
CA SER A 11 -4.44 23.72 24.70
C SER A 11 -3.17 22.95 24.29
N PHE A 12 -2.57 22.21 25.19
CA PHE A 12 -1.41 21.38 24.91
C PHE A 12 -1.75 20.25 23.93
N VAL A 13 -2.87 19.54 24.16
CA VAL A 13 -3.34 18.46 23.27
C VAL A 13 -3.71 19.01 21.90
N VAL A 14 -4.47 20.10 21.85
CA VAL A 14 -4.89 20.74 20.58
C VAL A 14 -3.69 21.25 19.78
N ASN A 15 -2.72 21.88 20.44
CA ASN A 15 -1.51 22.32 19.76
C ASN A 15 -0.65 21.16 19.27
N ARG A 16 -0.51 20.09 20.06
CA ARG A 16 0.22 18.88 19.64
C ARG A 16 -0.45 18.15 18.48
N VAL A 17 -1.79 18.06 18.49
CA VAL A 17 -2.55 17.48 17.37
C VAL A 17 -2.40 18.38 16.14
N ASN A 18 -2.49 19.69 16.31
CA ASN A 18 -2.36 20.65 15.21
C ASN A 18 -0.93 20.64 14.62
N GLU A 19 0.10 20.63 15.47
CA GLU A 19 1.50 20.51 15.02
C GLU A 19 1.77 19.19 14.29
N ARG A 20 1.24 18.07 14.76
CA ARG A 20 1.43 16.78 14.12
C ARG A 20 0.59 16.58 12.85
N VAL A 21 -0.59 17.16 12.78
CA VAL A 21 -1.49 17.05 11.63
C VAL A 21 -1.16 18.09 10.55
N ILE A 22 -0.72 19.28 10.92
CA ILE A 22 -0.50 20.41 9.99
C ILE A 22 0.99 20.58 9.64
N ALA A 23 1.91 20.20 10.50
CA ALA A 23 3.35 20.44 10.33
C ALA A 23 4.08 19.39 9.50
N GLY A 24 3.55 18.99 8.35
CA GLY A 24 4.37 18.62 7.22
C GLY A 24 4.47 17.14 6.87
N GLN A 25 4.95 16.23 7.70
CA GLN A 25 5.22 14.85 7.26
C GLN A 25 3.96 13.97 7.16
N ALA A 26 2.97 14.18 8.02
CA ALA A 26 1.71 13.43 7.97
C ALA A 26 0.89 13.79 6.72
N ILE A 27 0.94 15.06 6.28
CA ILE A 27 0.21 15.53 5.09
C ILE A 27 0.81 14.96 3.82
N GLU A 28 2.13 14.93 3.69
CA GLU A 28 2.81 14.35 2.52
C GLU A 28 2.52 12.85 2.39
N THR A 29 2.59 12.12 3.50
CA THR A 29 2.27 10.68 3.52
C THR A 29 0.79 10.42 3.19
N LEU A 30 -0.13 11.20 3.77
CA LEU A 30 -1.56 11.10 3.48
C LEU A 30 -1.87 11.46 2.02
N LEU A 31 -1.22 12.49 1.48
CA LEU A 31 -1.38 12.89 0.09
C LEU A 31 -0.85 11.81 -0.86
N ALA A 32 0.29 11.21 -0.55
CA ALA A 32 0.83 10.09 -1.30
C ALA A 32 -0.12 8.90 -1.32
N ILE A 33 -0.66 8.50 -0.16
CA ILE A 33 -1.65 7.42 -0.05
C ILE A 33 -2.89 7.75 -0.88
N LEU A 34 -3.42 8.98 -0.79
CA LEU A 34 -4.58 9.42 -1.55
C LEU A 34 -4.34 9.34 -3.07
N MET A 35 -3.17 9.79 -3.52
CA MET A 35 -2.78 9.75 -4.95
C MET A 35 -2.61 8.31 -5.44
N PHE A 36 -2.04 7.41 -4.64
CA PHE A 36 -1.94 6.00 -4.99
C PHE A 36 -3.31 5.32 -5.08
N VAL A 37 -4.21 5.59 -4.14
CA VAL A 37 -5.58 5.08 -4.18
C VAL A 37 -6.33 5.60 -5.41
N LEU A 38 -6.19 6.90 -5.72
CA LEU A 38 -6.78 7.50 -6.92
C LEU A 38 -6.25 6.85 -8.19
N MET A 39 -4.93 6.64 -8.29
CA MET A 39 -4.30 5.95 -9.42
C MET A 39 -4.84 4.52 -9.56
N GLY A 40 -4.95 3.77 -8.47
CA GLY A 40 -5.48 2.40 -8.46
C GLY A 40 -6.93 2.34 -8.95
N ILE A 41 -7.81 3.21 -8.43
CA ILE A 41 -9.21 3.30 -8.86
C ILE A 41 -9.32 3.70 -10.34
N THR A 42 -8.48 4.62 -10.79
CA THR A 42 -8.45 5.05 -12.20
C THR A 42 -8.05 3.90 -13.12
N LEU A 43 -7.02 3.15 -12.77
CA LEU A 43 -6.59 1.94 -13.49
C LEU A 43 -7.70 0.87 -13.55
N GLU A 44 -8.39 0.65 -12.43
CA GLU A 44 -9.47 -0.32 -12.35
C GLU A 44 -10.68 0.09 -13.21
N LYS A 45 -11.06 1.38 -13.17
CA LYS A 45 -12.23 1.92 -13.91
C LYS A 45 -11.99 2.14 -15.41
N SER A 46 -10.74 2.28 -15.84
CA SER A 46 -10.38 2.61 -17.23
C SER A 46 -10.31 1.42 -18.19
N ASN A 47 -10.71 0.21 -17.80
CA ASN A 47 -10.56 -1.03 -18.59
C ASN A 47 -9.10 -1.43 -18.95
N ILE A 48 -8.13 -0.65 -18.54
CA ILE A 48 -6.70 -0.92 -18.81
C ILE A 48 -6.28 -2.30 -18.28
N ALA A 49 -6.85 -2.72 -17.14
CA ALA A 49 -6.61 -4.03 -16.56
C ALA A 49 -7.01 -5.17 -17.50
N ASN A 50 -8.15 -5.06 -18.17
CA ASN A 50 -8.65 -6.02 -19.15
C ASN A 50 -7.77 -6.06 -20.41
N ASP A 51 -7.40 -4.89 -20.92
CA ASP A 51 -6.55 -4.77 -22.10
C ASP A 51 -5.15 -5.30 -21.83
N LEU A 52 -4.62 -5.04 -20.64
CA LEU A 52 -3.33 -5.55 -20.19
C LEU A 52 -3.37 -7.09 -20.05
N LEU A 53 -4.41 -7.64 -19.43
CA LEU A 53 -4.58 -9.09 -19.30
C LEU A 53 -4.68 -9.77 -20.67
N THR A 54 -5.46 -9.19 -21.59
CA THR A 54 -5.63 -9.72 -22.95
C THR A 54 -4.32 -9.64 -23.74
N SER A 55 -3.61 -8.53 -23.64
CA SER A 55 -2.32 -8.33 -24.30
C SER A 55 -1.26 -9.30 -23.77
N MET A 56 -1.15 -9.45 -22.46
CA MET A 56 -0.24 -10.39 -21.83
C MET A 56 -0.60 -11.87 -22.16
N ALA A 57 -1.90 -12.19 -22.18
CA ALA A 57 -2.37 -13.51 -22.60
C ALA A 57 -2.00 -13.83 -24.06
N ARG A 58 -1.93 -12.84 -24.94
CA ARG A 58 -1.43 -13.01 -26.32
C ARG A 58 0.09 -13.25 -26.37
N VAL A 59 0.83 -12.49 -25.57
CA VAL A 59 2.30 -12.61 -25.52
C VAL A 59 2.72 -13.99 -24.98
N PHE A 60 2.08 -14.45 -23.93
CA PHE A 60 2.37 -15.74 -23.28
C PHE A 60 1.53 -16.91 -23.82
N GLY A 61 0.59 -16.63 -24.75
CA GLY A 61 -0.38 -17.63 -25.23
C GLY A 61 0.22 -18.85 -25.93
N GLY A 62 1.47 -18.76 -26.41
CA GLY A 62 2.21 -19.87 -26.98
C GLY A 62 2.86 -20.81 -25.94
N LEU A 63 2.84 -20.45 -24.67
CA LEU A 63 3.45 -21.22 -23.60
C LEU A 63 2.40 -22.05 -22.84
N PRO A 64 2.69 -23.32 -22.49
CA PRO A 64 1.81 -24.08 -21.61
C PRO A 64 1.72 -23.36 -20.24
N GLY A 65 0.51 -22.99 -19.83
CA GLY A 65 0.29 -22.20 -18.62
C GLY A 65 0.40 -20.67 -18.81
N GLY A 66 0.59 -20.18 -20.03
CA GLY A 66 0.82 -18.77 -20.33
C GLY A 66 -0.28 -17.83 -19.79
N LEU A 67 -1.54 -18.27 -19.75
CA LEU A 67 -2.63 -17.49 -19.17
C LEU A 67 -2.45 -17.33 -17.65
N ALA A 68 -2.01 -18.35 -16.93
CA ALA A 68 -1.74 -18.25 -15.49
C ALA A 68 -0.60 -17.26 -15.21
N VAL A 69 0.47 -17.31 -16.02
CA VAL A 69 1.58 -16.34 -15.94
C VAL A 69 1.08 -14.91 -16.19
N SER A 70 0.23 -14.72 -17.21
CA SER A 70 -0.37 -13.42 -17.50
C SER A 70 -1.17 -12.87 -16.31
N VAL A 71 -1.96 -13.74 -15.66
CA VAL A 71 -2.74 -13.38 -14.47
C VAL A 71 -1.83 -12.96 -13.31
N VAL A 72 -0.71 -13.67 -13.09
CA VAL A 72 0.26 -13.31 -12.05
C VAL A 72 0.89 -11.95 -12.32
N VAL A 73 1.37 -11.73 -13.55
CA VAL A 73 2.02 -10.47 -13.92
C VAL A 73 1.05 -9.29 -13.80
N VAL A 74 -0.13 -9.40 -14.41
CA VAL A 74 -1.14 -8.33 -14.39
C VAL A 74 -1.67 -8.11 -12.97
N GLY A 75 -1.91 -9.20 -12.22
CA GLY A 75 -2.33 -9.13 -10.83
C GLY A 75 -1.30 -8.45 -9.93
N ALA A 76 -0.01 -8.74 -10.13
CA ALA A 76 1.08 -8.07 -9.42
C ALA A 76 1.12 -6.56 -9.71
N PHE A 77 0.98 -6.15 -10.97
CA PHE A 77 0.92 -4.72 -11.34
C PHE A 77 -0.29 -4.01 -10.74
N LEU A 78 -1.48 -4.62 -10.82
CA LEU A 78 -2.68 -4.06 -10.20
C LEU A 78 -2.58 -4.02 -8.69
N ALA A 79 -2.08 -5.08 -8.07
CA ALA A 79 -1.87 -5.14 -6.64
C ALA A 79 -0.89 -4.08 -6.14
N ALA A 80 0.21 -3.86 -6.86
CA ALA A 80 1.18 -2.80 -6.57
C ALA A 80 0.57 -1.41 -6.67
N SER A 81 -0.32 -1.17 -7.66
CA SER A 81 -0.96 0.14 -7.85
C SER A 81 -2.06 0.44 -6.85
N THR A 82 -2.78 -0.57 -6.36
CA THR A 82 -3.90 -0.39 -5.41
C THR A 82 -3.45 -0.46 -3.95
N GLY A 83 -2.42 -1.24 -3.65
CA GLY A 83 -1.96 -1.49 -2.29
C GLY A 83 -2.98 -2.21 -1.38
N ILE A 84 -4.15 -2.60 -1.90
CA ILE A 84 -5.24 -3.24 -1.16
C ILE A 84 -5.48 -4.64 -1.72
N VAL A 85 -5.05 -5.66 -0.98
CA VAL A 85 -5.14 -7.07 -1.40
C VAL A 85 -6.57 -7.50 -1.72
N GLY A 86 -7.51 -7.21 -0.83
CA GLY A 86 -8.89 -7.68 -0.98
C GLY A 86 -9.55 -7.19 -2.27
N ALA A 87 -9.41 -5.91 -2.58
CA ALA A 87 -9.95 -5.32 -3.81
C ALA A 87 -9.32 -5.95 -5.04
N THR A 88 -7.98 -6.10 -5.06
CA THR A 88 -7.26 -6.67 -6.19
C THR A 88 -7.62 -8.12 -6.44
N VAL A 89 -7.71 -8.96 -5.40
CA VAL A 89 -8.10 -10.36 -5.53
C VAL A 89 -9.51 -10.49 -6.09
N VAL A 90 -10.47 -9.67 -5.61
CA VAL A 90 -11.84 -9.67 -6.13
C VAL A 90 -11.89 -9.22 -7.59
N THR A 91 -11.22 -8.12 -7.92
CA THR A 91 -11.17 -7.61 -9.31
C THR A 91 -10.53 -8.62 -10.25
N MET A 92 -9.37 -9.17 -9.89
CA MET A 92 -8.71 -10.21 -10.68
C MET A 92 -9.55 -11.48 -10.78
N GLY A 93 -10.28 -11.84 -9.73
CA GLY A 93 -11.23 -12.95 -9.74
C GLY A 93 -12.32 -12.76 -10.79
N LEU A 94 -12.96 -11.61 -10.78
CA LEU A 94 -14.04 -11.28 -11.73
C LEU A 94 -13.53 -11.25 -13.19
N LEU A 95 -12.32 -10.75 -13.43
CA LEU A 95 -11.75 -10.61 -14.76
C LEU A 95 -11.17 -11.90 -15.31
N SER A 96 -10.37 -12.62 -14.51
CA SER A 96 -9.55 -13.73 -15.01
C SER A 96 -10.14 -15.11 -14.76
N LEU A 97 -10.92 -15.30 -13.70
CA LEU A 97 -11.47 -16.62 -13.36
C LEU A 97 -12.36 -17.21 -14.49
N PRO A 98 -13.31 -16.45 -15.09
CA PRO A 98 -14.12 -16.97 -16.18
C PRO A 98 -13.26 -17.39 -17.39
N THR A 99 -12.23 -16.60 -17.69
CA THR A 99 -11.33 -16.85 -18.80
C THR A 99 -10.45 -18.10 -18.55
N MET A 100 -9.92 -18.26 -17.34
CA MET A 100 -9.14 -19.44 -16.96
C MET A 100 -9.98 -20.73 -17.01
N LEU A 101 -11.20 -20.70 -16.49
CA LEU A 101 -12.10 -21.85 -16.53
C LEU A 101 -12.50 -22.23 -17.97
N ARG A 102 -12.72 -21.26 -18.85
CA ARG A 102 -12.97 -21.53 -20.29
C ARG A 102 -11.78 -22.15 -21.01
N ASN A 103 -10.56 -21.90 -20.53
CA ASN A 103 -9.33 -22.50 -21.05
C ASN A 103 -8.93 -23.80 -20.31
N ASN A 104 -9.90 -24.47 -19.68
CA ASN A 104 -9.74 -25.77 -19.02
C ASN A 104 -8.72 -25.78 -17.85
N TYR A 105 -8.51 -24.66 -17.20
CA TYR A 105 -7.75 -24.64 -15.95
C TYR A 105 -8.59 -25.23 -14.81
N SER A 106 -7.95 -26.01 -13.94
CA SER A 106 -8.65 -26.52 -12.75
C SER A 106 -9.07 -25.34 -11.86
N PRO A 107 -10.25 -25.37 -11.23
CA PRO A 107 -10.72 -24.30 -10.36
C PRO A 107 -9.75 -24.00 -9.23
N GLN A 108 -9.10 -25.03 -8.68
CA GLN A 108 -8.12 -24.89 -7.60
C GLN A 108 -6.89 -24.10 -8.03
N LEU A 109 -6.37 -24.39 -9.23
CA LEU A 109 -5.23 -23.68 -9.78
C LEU A 109 -5.60 -22.22 -10.11
N ALA A 110 -6.76 -22.01 -10.73
CA ALA A 110 -7.22 -20.69 -11.11
C ALA A 110 -7.39 -19.78 -9.87
N THR A 111 -8.12 -20.25 -8.85
CA THR A 111 -8.32 -19.48 -7.62
C THR A 111 -7.03 -19.26 -6.84
N GLY A 112 -6.14 -20.26 -6.79
CA GLY A 112 -4.85 -20.16 -6.14
C GLY A 112 -3.94 -19.12 -6.78
N VAL A 113 -3.84 -19.11 -8.12
CA VAL A 113 -3.05 -18.13 -8.88
C VAL A 113 -3.59 -16.71 -8.68
N ILE A 114 -4.92 -16.52 -8.74
CA ILE A 114 -5.56 -15.22 -8.53
C ILE A 114 -5.28 -14.70 -7.12
N SER A 115 -5.48 -15.54 -6.11
CA SER A 115 -5.23 -15.15 -4.72
C SER A 115 -3.77 -14.81 -4.47
N ALA A 116 -2.85 -15.62 -4.97
CA ALA A 116 -1.42 -15.38 -4.86
C ALA A 116 -0.99 -14.09 -5.56
N SER A 117 -1.47 -13.84 -6.79
CA SER A 117 -1.14 -12.61 -7.52
C SER A 117 -1.63 -11.33 -6.83
N GLY A 118 -2.84 -11.37 -6.26
CA GLY A 118 -3.40 -10.23 -5.53
C GLY A 118 -2.67 -9.91 -4.22
N THR A 119 -2.06 -10.90 -3.57
CA THR A 119 -1.29 -10.68 -2.34
C THR A 119 0.07 -10.03 -2.56
N LEU A 120 0.62 -10.10 -3.78
CA LEU A 120 1.92 -9.51 -4.12
C LEU A 120 1.96 -7.98 -3.90
N GLY A 121 0.82 -7.30 -3.97
CA GLY A 121 0.73 -5.86 -3.75
C GLY A 121 1.13 -5.39 -2.35
N GLN A 122 1.15 -6.28 -1.36
CA GLN A 122 1.63 -5.95 -0.02
C GLN A 122 3.16 -5.93 0.06
N ILE A 123 3.83 -6.62 -0.87
CA ILE A 123 5.28 -6.82 -0.86
C ILE A 123 5.95 -5.85 -1.83
N ILE A 124 5.28 -5.57 -2.96
CA ILE A 124 5.82 -4.68 -4.01
C ILE A 124 5.53 -3.22 -3.64
N PRO A 125 6.54 -2.34 -3.54
CA PRO A 125 6.29 -0.91 -3.37
C PRO A 125 5.51 -0.33 -4.57
N PRO A 126 4.56 0.59 -4.34
CA PRO A 126 4.24 1.30 -3.11
C PRO A 126 3.23 0.57 -2.20
N SER A 127 3.74 -0.17 -1.22
CA SER A 127 2.89 -0.80 -0.20
C SER A 127 2.58 0.20 0.91
N ILE A 128 1.31 0.38 1.22
CA ILE A 128 0.87 1.23 2.34
C ILE A 128 1.51 0.78 3.66
N VAL A 129 1.65 -0.53 3.85
CA VAL A 129 2.28 -1.10 5.05
C VAL A 129 3.76 -0.70 5.16
N ILE A 130 4.50 -0.77 4.05
CA ILE A 130 5.92 -0.37 4.01
C ILE A 130 6.08 1.13 4.28
N ILE A 131 5.19 1.96 3.71
CA ILE A 131 5.21 3.41 3.94
C ILE A 131 4.97 3.72 5.42
N ILE A 132 3.93 3.14 6.02
CA ILE A 132 3.62 3.35 7.45
C ILE A 132 4.75 2.86 8.35
N LEU A 133 5.27 1.66 8.10
CA LEU A 133 6.40 1.13 8.88
C LEU A 133 7.67 1.97 8.71
N GLY A 134 7.93 2.44 7.49
CA GLY A 134 9.08 3.31 7.21
C GLY A 134 9.00 4.65 7.93
N THR A 135 7.83 5.29 7.94
CA THR A 135 7.62 6.54 8.67
C THR A 135 7.74 6.35 10.18
N LEU A 136 7.12 5.31 10.74
CA LEU A 136 7.23 5.00 12.17
C LEU A 136 8.68 4.68 12.58
N ALA A 137 9.38 3.88 11.79
CA ALA A 137 10.79 3.57 12.06
C ALA A 137 11.67 4.82 11.98
N GLY A 138 11.42 5.70 11.02
CA GLY A 138 12.11 6.99 10.88
C GLY A 138 11.89 7.90 12.08
N GLU A 139 10.66 8.01 12.58
CA GLU A 139 10.34 8.80 13.78
C GLU A 139 11.04 8.24 15.03
N ILE A 140 11.02 6.93 15.23
CA ILE A 140 11.68 6.30 16.38
C ILE A 140 13.19 6.52 16.31
N TYR A 141 13.78 6.38 15.11
CA TYR A 141 15.21 6.57 14.92
C TYR A 141 15.64 8.01 15.17
N SER A 142 14.90 9.02 14.68
CA SER A 142 15.18 10.42 14.91
C SER A 142 15.06 10.80 16.38
N THR A 143 14.04 10.32 17.07
CA THR A 143 13.84 10.54 18.51
C THR A 143 14.99 9.95 19.33
N ALA A 144 15.42 8.73 19.00
CA ALA A 144 16.56 8.08 19.68
C ALA A 144 17.89 8.82 19.46
N GLN A 145 18.09 9.41 18.29
CA GLN A 145 19.26 10.26 18.02
C GLN A 145 19.22 11.58 18.80
N GLU A 146 18.06 12.23 18.90
CA GLU A 146 17.91 13.43 19.69
C GLU A 146 18.16 13.20 21.18
N GLU A 147 17.69 12.09 21.74
CA GLU A 147 17.97 11.71 23.13
C GLU A 147 19.45 11.45 23.36
N ARG A 148 20.12 10.77 22.43
CA ARG A 148 21.58 10.59 22.49
C ARG A 148 22.32 11.93 22.44
N ALA A 149 21.96 12.81 21.53
CA ALA A 149 22.58 14.12 21.42
C ALA A 149 22.41 14.95 22.70
N ARG A 150 21.19 14.93 23.27
CA ARG A 150 20.91 15.62 24.56
C ARG A 150 21.71 15.03 25.72
N SER A 151 21.85 13.71 25.79
CA SER A 151 22.63 13.07 26.86
C SER A 151 24.13 13.40 26.75
N VAL A 152 24.67 13.44 25.54
CA VAL A 152 26.06 13.85 25.31
C VAL A 152 26.28 15.32 25.66
N LEU A 153 25.36 16.23 25.25
CA LEU A 153 25.42 17.64 25.58
C LEU A 153 25.32 17.90 27.11
N SER A 154 24.47 17.12 27.79
CA SER A 154 24.37 17.23 29.26
C SER A 154 25.62 16.80 29.99
N LEU A 155 26.39 15.85 29.44
CA LEU A 155 27.67 15.42 29.98
C LEU A 155 28.81 16.43 29.74
N ILE A 156 28.71 17.25 28.70
CA ILE A 156 29.69 18.27 28.38
C ILE A 156 29.46 19.57 29.21
N HIS A 157 28.24 19.79 29.69
CA HIS A 157 27.87 20.95 30.50
C HIS A 157 28.09 20.77 32.02
N ILE A 158 28.61 19.63 32.46
CA ILE A 158 29.10 19.37 33.80
C ILE A 158 30.61 19.58 33.86
#